data_73836ff0089fc45c182c0d4b72942e45
#
_entry.id   73836ff0089fc45c182c0d4b72942e45
#
_cell.length_a   1.000
_cell.length_b   1.000
_cell.length_c   1.000
_cell.angle_alpha   90.00
_cell.angle_beta   90.00
_cell.angle_gamma   90.00
#
_symmetry.space_group_name_H-M   'P 1'
#
loop_
_entity.id
_entity.type
_entity.pdbx_description
1 polymer ?
#
loop_
_entity_poly.entity_id
_entity_poly.type
_entity_poly.pdbx_seq_one_letter_code
_entity_poly.pdbx_strand_id
1 'polypeptide(L)'
;MELISTFICKASDIGVHSNMFGGTVMSLIDEAGAAYASQICDTPRVVTIKIDELVFKKPVKVGSILKCYGKVKEFGNTSVTLYIEMRKHNVYTGKQEVVTHTNIKFVRIDDEGNPLAISNRVKGRYAERVKKYGKGLLSEEERTLEAVSNK
;
A
#
# COMPACT_ATOMS: atom_id res chain seq x y z
N MET A 1 1.27 7.70 6.89
CA MET A 1 1.49 6.37 6.27
C MET A 1 2.76 5.74 6.81
N GLU A 2 2.87 4.45 6.71
CA GLU A 2 4.09 3.69 7.01
C GLU A 2 4.75 3.21 5.72
N LEU A 3 6.10 3.15 5.71
CA LEU A 3 6.83 2.40 4.69
C LEU A 3 6.62 0.91 4.96
N ILE A 4 5.99 0.21 4.03
CA ILE A 4 5.67 -1.22 4.21
C ILE A 4 6.54 -2.14 3.37
N SER A 5 7.14 -1.66 2.29
CA SER A 5 8.07 -2.43 1.48
C SER A 5 8.93 -1.54 0.59
N THR A 6 10.08 -2.06 0.20
CA THR A 6 11.00 -1.40 -0.74
C THR A 6 11.44 -2.41 -1.80
N PHE A 7 11.45 -2.01 -3.06
CA PHE A 7 11.75 -2.86 -4.20
C PHE A 7 12.79 -2.20 -5.11
N ILE A 8 13.48 -3.03 -5.88
CA ILE A 8 14.30 -2.58 -7.01
C ILE A 8 13.64 -3.11 -8.29
N CYS A 9 13.43 -2.23 -9.26
CA CYS A 9 12.96 -2.67 -10.58
C CYS A 9 14.08 -3.44 -11.30
N LYS A 10 13.87 -4.72 -11.51
CA LYS A 10 14.81 -5.63 -12.17
C LYS A 10 14.54 -5.71 -13.66
N ALA A 11 15.52 -6.20 -14.43
CA ALA A 11 15.35 -6.46 -15.86
C ALA A 11 14.18 -7.40 -16.17
N SER A 12 13.92 -8.39 -15.30
CA SER A 12 12.78 -9.31 -15.42
C SER A 12 11.41 -8.65 -15.17
N ASP A 13 11.37 -7.44 -14.62
CA ASP A 13 10.14 -6.71 -14.33
C ASP A 13 9.69 -5.82 -15.50
N ILE A 14 10.51 -5.70 -16.55
CA ILE A 14 10.28 -4.79 -17.67
C ILE A 14 9.38 -5.43 -18.72
N GLY A 15 8.38 -4.64 -19.16
CA GLY A 15 7.50 -4.98 -20.27
C GLY A 15 8.07 -4.56 -21.63
N VAL A 16 7.24 -4.70 -22.67
CA VAL A 16 7.62 -4.50 -24.06
C VAL A 16 8.05 -3.07 -24.43
N HIS A 17 7.66 -2.06 -23.64
CA HIS A 17 8.01 -0.65 -23.87
C HIS A 17 9.14 -0.15 -22.97
N SER A 18 9.98 -1.04 -22.46
CA SER A 18 11.14 -0.72 -21.59
C SER A 18 10.75 -0.06 -20.24
N ASN A 19 9.49 -0.11 -19.88
CA ASN A 19 8.99 0.30 -18.57
C ASN A 19 8.61 -0.93 -17.75
N MET A 20 8.61 -0.80 -16.44
CA MET A 20 8.11 -1.84 -15.56
C MET A 20 6.69 -2.23 -15.95
N PHE A 21 6.45 -3.53 -16.12
CA PHE A 21 5.16 -4.06 -16.51
C PHE A 21 4.12 -3.75 -15.42
N GLY A 22 2.96 -3.21 -15.83
CA GLY A 22 1.90 -2.80 -14.88
C GLY A 22 1.40 -3.93 -14.00
N GLY A 23 1.31 -5.14 -14.54
CA GLY A 23 0.97 -6.34 -13.77
C GLY A 23 1.99 -6.67 -12.68
N THR A 24 3.27 -6.40 -12.92
CA THR A 24 4.32 -6.56 -11.89
C THR A 24 4.16 -5.54 -10.77
N VAL A 25 3.89 -4.27 -11.10
CA VAL A 25 3.61 -3.24 -10.09
C VAL A 25 2.41 -3.63 -9.25
N MET A 26 1.33 -4.08 -9.88
CA MET A 26 0.13 -4.55 -9.20
C MET A 26 0.42 -5.74 -8.28
N SER A 27 1.21 -6.70 -8.73
CA SER A 27 1.64 -7.87 -7.95
C SER A 27 2.42 -7.46 -6.70
N LEU A 28 3.36 -6.51 -6.82
CA LEU A 28 4.13 -5.99 -5.69
C LEU A 28 3.26 -5.24 -4.68
N ILE A 29 2.31 -4.45 -5.16
CA ILE A 29 1.34 -3.73 -4.32
C ILE A 29 0.44 -4.70 -3.57
N ASP A 30 -0.08 -5.72 -4.24
CA ASP A 30 -0.94 -6.73 -3.64
C ASP A 30 -0.19 -7.53 -2.57
N GLU A 31 1.03 -7.98 -2.86
CA GLU A 31 1.89 -8.70 -1.92
C GLU A 31 2.23 -7.85 -0.68
N ALA A 32 2.68 -6.60 -0.88
CA ALA A 32 2.99 -5.70 0.20
C ALA A 32 1.75 -5.37 1.05
N GLY A 33 0.61 -5.17 0.41
CA GLY A 33 -0.68 -4.93 1.06
C GLY A 33 -1.13 -6.13 1.88
N ALA A 34 -1.04 -7.34 1.33
CA ALA A 34 -1.40 -8.58 2.03
C ALA A 34 -0.52 -8.81 3.26
N ALA A 35 0.80 -8.61 3.13
CA ALA A 35 1.74 -8.73 4.24
C ALA A 35 1.44 -7.71 5.35
N TYR A 36 1.12 -6.48 4.97
CA TYR A 36 0.76 -5.43 5.92
C TYR A 36 -0.59 -5.71 6.60
N ALA A 37 -1.60 -6.12 5.83
CA ALA A 37 -2.91 -6.51 6.37
C ALA A 37 -2.79 -7.67 7.36
N SER A 38 -1.94 -8.65 7.06
CA SER A 38 -1.66 -9.79 7.95
C SER A 38 -1.07 -9.33 9.28
N GLN A 39 -0.14 -8.40 9.25
CA GLN A 39 0.47 -7.81 10.46
C GLN A 39 -0.54 -7.00 11.27
N ILE A 40 -1.40 -6.24 10.59
CA ILE A 40 -2.45 -5.45 11.24
C ILE A 40 -3.48 -6.36 11.92
N CYS A 41 -3.88 -7.43 11.25
CA CYS A 41 -4.93 -8.35 11.72
C CYS A 41 -4.40 -9.50 12.60
N ASP A 42 -3.09 -9.61 12.80
CA ASP A 42 -2.43 -10.70 13.55
C ASP A 42 -2.77 -12.09 13.02
N THR A 43 -2.91 -12.21 11.73
CA THR A 43 -3.20 -13.49 11.09
C THR A 43 -2.71 -13.50 9.65
N PRO A 44 -2.12 -14.60 9.16
CA PRO A 44 -1.80 -14.73 7.76
C PRO A 44 -3.03 -15.01 6.88
N ARG A 45 -4.19 -15.23 7.50
CA ARG A 45 -5.44 -15.63 6.84
C ARG A 45 -6.24 -14.41 6.41
N VAL A 46 -5.71 -13.67 5.47
CA VAL A 46 -6.37 -12.56 4.78
C VAL A 46 -6.32 -12.81 3.29
N VAL A 47 -7.39 -12.48 2.59
CA VAL A 47 -7.48 -12.60 1.14
C VAL A 47 -7.86 -11.27 0.51
N THR A 48 -7.23 -10.98 -0.62
CA THR A 48 -7.58 -9.81 -1.45
C THR A 48 -8.93 -10.06 -2.10
N ILE A 49 -9.88 -9.15 -1.90
CA ILE A 49 -11.20 -9.26 -2.54
C ILE A 49 -11.49 -8.13 -3.52
N LYS A 50 -10.80 -7.00 -3.40
CA LYS A 50 -11.03 -5.87 -4.29
C LYS A 50 -9.78 -4.98 -4.33
N ILE A 51 -9.38 -4.61 -5.54
CA ILE A 51 -8.43 -3.55 -5.82
C ILE A 51 -9.19 -2.48 -6.59
N ASP A 52 -9.15 -1.24 -6.11
CA ASP A 52 -9.79 -0.12 -6.79
C ASP A 52 -8.99 0.29 -8.05
N GLU A 53 -9.41 1.35 -8.71
CA GLU A 53 -8.73 1.87 -9.88
C GLU A 53 -7.24 2.09 -9.60
N LEU A 54 -6.41 1.69 -10.56
CA LEU A 54 -4.96 1.79 -10.48
C LEU A 54 -4.47 2.54 -11.73
N VAL A 55 -4.05 3.79 -11.52
CA VAL A 55 -3.57 4.67 -12.58
C VAL A 55 -2.06 4.84 -12.44
N PHE A 56 -1.31 4.53 -13.49
CA PHE A 56 0.14 4.68 -13.53
C PHE A 56 0.49 6.10 -13.96
N LYS A 57 1.02 6.89 -13.04
CA LYS A 57 1.31 8.31 -13.25
C LYS A 57 2.71 8.56 -13.80
N LYS A 58 3.65 7.65 -13.53
CA LYS A 58 5.06 7.76 -13.91
C LYS A 58 5.60 6.42 -14.38
N PRO A 59 6.44 6.43 -15.44
CA PRO A 59 7.14 5.22 -15.86
C PRO A 59 8.21 4.83 -14.84
N VAL A 60 8.45 3.52 -14.73
CA VAL A 60 9.51 2.95 -13.87
C VAL A 60 10.50 2.22 -14.75
N LYS A 61 11.76 2.58 -14.65
CA LYS A 61 12.86 2.00 -15.41
C LYS A 61 13.66 1.00 -14.57
N VAL A 62 14.43 0.13 -15.24
CA VAL A 62 15.36 -0.79 -14.56
C VAL A 62 16.27 -0.01 -13.62
N GLY A 63 16.47 -0.55 -12.42
CA GLY A 63 17.30 0.04 -11.38
C GLY A 63 16.59 1.06 -10.50
N SER A 64 15.36 1.46 -10.83
CA SER A 64 14.58 2.36 -9.98
C SER A 64 14.32 1.73 -8.61
N ILE A 65 14.47 2.54 -7.56
CA ILE A 65 14.07 2.16 -6.22
C ILE A 65 12.61 2.56 -6.01
N LEU A 66 11.80 1.60 -5.64
CA LEU A 66 10.37 1.79 -5.35
C LEU A 66 10.11 1.64 -3.87
N LYS A 67 9.44 2.60 -3.28
CA LYS A 67 8.98 2.55 -1.89
C LYS A 67 7.47 2.46 -1.84
N CYS A 68 6.99 1.44 -1.16
CA CYS A 68 5.56 1.19 -0.98
C CYS A 68 5.15 1.64 0.42
N TYR A 69 4.19 2.54 0.48
CA TYR A 69 3.62 3.06 1.73
C TYR A 69 2.18 2.62 1.88
N GLY A 70 1.76 2.44 3.11
CA GLY A 70 0.41 2.03 3.40
C GLY A 70 -0.15 2.59 4.70
N LYS A 71 -1.46 2.66 4.75
CA LYS A 71 -2.24 2.94 5.96
C LYS A 71 -3.57 2.22 5.90
N VAL A 72 -4.16 1.97 7.04
CA VAL A 72 -5.56 1.53 7.09
C VAL A 72 -6.46 2.73 6.78
N LYS A 73 -7.30 2.59 5.77
CA LYS A 73 -8.33 3.58 5.44
C LYS A 73 -9.58 3.35 6.29
N GLU A 74 -10.00 2.09 6.41
CA GLU A 74 -11.16 1.72 7.24
C GLU A 74 -11.13 0.23 7.61
N PHE A 75 -11.79 -0.09 8.71
CA PHE A 75 -12.15 -1.46 9.08
C PHE A 75 -13.64 -1.69 8.84
N GLY A 76 -13.98 -2.80 8.16
CA GLY A 76 -15.31 -3.38 8.18
C GLY A 76 -15.44 -4.38 9.34
N ASN A 77 -16.50 -5.17 9.33
CA ASN A 77 -16.67 -6.24 10.34
C ASN A 77 -15.64 -7.37 10.11
N THR A 78 -15.50 -7.84 8.88
CA THR A 78 -14.58 -8.93 8.47
C THR A 78 -13.45 -8.44 7.58
N SER A 79 -13.41 -7.15 7.27
CA SER A 79 -12.52 -6.58 6.26
C SER A 79 -11.66 -5.44 6.79
N VAL A 80 -10.54 -5.23 6.11
CA VAL A 80 -9.72 -4.05 6.25
C VAL A 80 -9.44 -3.49 4.85
N THR A 81 -9.66 -2.20 4.67
CA THR A 81 -9.31 -1.49 3.44
C THR A 81 -8.04 -0.69 3.70
N LEU A 82 -7.02 -0.96 2.91
CA LEU A 82 -5.75 -0.25 2.94
C LEU A 82 -5.69 0.77 1.82
N TYR A 83 -5.15 1.95 2.11
CA TYR A 83 -4.60 2.85 1.10
C TYR A 83 -3.14 2.48 0.89
N ILE A 84 -2.76 2.21 -0.34
CA ILE A 84 -1.38 1.86 -0.73
C ILE A 84 -0.89 2.87 -1.77
N GLU A 85 0.33 3.37 -1.58
CA GLU A 85 0.98 4.31 -2.48
C GLU A 85 2.39 3.82 -2.81
N MET A 86 2.68 3.69 -4.10
CA MET A 86 4.01 3.34 -4.61
C MET A 86 4.71 4.59 -5.10
N ARG A 87 5.93 4.83 -4.63
CA ARG A 87 6.75 5.98 -5.02
C ARG A 87 8.08 5.53 -5.60
N LYS A 88 8.52 6.24 -6.62
CA LYS A 88 9.89 6.15 -7.13
C LYS A 88 10.77 7.07 -6.28
N HIS A 89 11.85 6.53 -5.73
CA HIS A 89 12.78 7.24 -4.85
C HIS A 89 14.09 7.54 -5.57
N ASN A 90 14.47 8.80 -5.64
CA ASN A 90 15.78 9.19 -6.14
C ASN A 90 16.79 9.15 -4.98
N VAL A 91 17.73 8.22 -5.05
CA VAL A 91 18.72 8.00 -3.98
C VAL A 91 19.71 9.15 -3.83
N TYR A 92 19.93 9.95 -4.89
CA TYR A 92 20.87 11.08 -4.85
C TYR A 92 20.28 12.32 -4.18
N THR A 93 18.99 12.57 -4.39
CA THR A 93 18.32 13.78 -3.91
C THR A 93 17.36 13.55 -2.76
N GLY A 94 16.97 12.29 -2.53
CA GLY A 94 15.92 11.92 -1.58
C GLY A 94 14.50 12.27 -2.06
N LYS A 95 14.34 12.85 -3.23
CA LYS A 95 13.03 13.17 -3.80
C LYS A 95 12.26 11.92 -4.18
N GLN A 96 10.96 11.96 -3.95
CA GLN A 96 10.05 10.88 -4.29
C GLN A 96 8.95 11.38 -5.22
N GLU A 97 8.60 10.54 -6.20
CA GLU A 97 7.49 10.76 -7.13
C GLU A 97 6.49 9.63 -7.01
N VAL A 98 5.21 9.94 -6.92
CA VAL A 98 4.15 8.93 -6.91
C VAL A 98 4.07 8.25 -8.27
N VAL A 99 4.22 6.94 -8.28
CA VAL A 99 4.03 6.09 -9.46
C VAL A 99 2.56 5.74 -9.61
N THR A 100 1.96 5.30 -8.53
CA THR A 100 0.54 4.94 -8.45
C THR A 100 0.07 4.85 -7.01
N HIS A 101 -1.24 4.89 -6.82
CA HIS A 101 -1.88 4.58 -5.54
C HIS A 101 -3.22 3.90 -5.79
N THR A 102 -3.69 3.18 -4.81
CA THR A 102 -5.01 2.51 -4.84
C THR A 102 -5.47 2.17 -3.43
N ASN A 103 -6.74 1.78 -3.33
CA ASN A 103 -7.26 1.13 -2.14
C ASN A 103 -7.39 -0.37 -2.41
N ILE A 104 -6.99 -1.19 -1.45
CA ILE A 104 -7.15 -2.64 -1.51
C ILE A 104 -7.94 -3.09 -0.30
N LYS A 105 -8.96 -3.89 -0.53
CA LYS A 105 -9.77 -4.52 0.52
C LYS A 105 -9.36 -5.97 0.71
N PHE A 106 -9.03 -6.31 1.95
CA PHE A 106 -8.75 -7.68 2.40
C PHE A 106 -9.84 -8.15 3.34
N VAL A 107 -10.17 -9.43 3.28
CA VAL A 107 -11.09 -10.07 4.21
C VAL A 107 -10.32 -11.09 5.04
N ARG A 108 -10.53 -11.05 6.37
CA ARG A 108 -10.07 -12.10 7.26
C ARG A 108 -10.92 -13.35 7.05
N ILE A 109 -10.26 -14.51 6.94
CA ILE A 109 -10.94 -15.79 6.74
C ILE A 109 -10.54 -16.79 7.84
N ASP A 110 -11.42 -17.77 8.08
CA ASP A 110 -11.12 -18.95 8.88
C ASP A 110 -10.42 -20.05 8.08
N ASP A 111 -10.25 -21.22 8.70
CA ASP A 111 -9.55 -22.36 8.08
C ASP A 111 -10.27 -22.93 6.85
N GLU A 112 -11.59 -22.75 6.77
CA GLU A 112 -12.44 -23.20 5.66
C GLU A 112 -12.62 -22.11 4.58
N GLY A 113 -12.04 -20.91 4.78
CA GLY A 113 -12.14 -19.82 3.83
C GLY A 113 -13.37 -18.92 4.03
N ASN A 114 -14.09 -19.07 5.13
CA ASN A 114 -15.25 -18.24 5.45
C ASN A 114 -14.81 -16.92 6.12
N PRO A 115 -15.50 -15.78 5.84
CA PRO A 115 -15.20 -14.53 6.51
C PRO A 115 -15.30 -14.63 8.03
N LEU A 116 -14.32 -14.04 8.72
CA LEU A 116 -14.21 -14.04 10.17
C LEU A 116 -14.04 -12.60 10.68
N ALA A 117 -14.75 -12.23 11.74
CA ALA A 117 -14.72 -10.88 12.28
C ALA A 117 -13.31 -10.46 12.75
N ILE A 118 -12.94 -9.22 12.44
CA ILE A 118 -11.74 -8.57 12.96
C ILE A 118 -12.09 -7.98 14.33
N SER A 119 -11.33 -8.37 15.37
CA SER A 119 -11.63 -7.97 16.75
C SER A 119 -11.42 -6.47 17.00
N ASN A 120 -12.16 -5.91 17.94
CA ASN A 120 -11.98 -4.52 18.39
C ASN A 120 -10.58 -4.30 19.01
N ARG A 121 -9.98 -5.33 19.61
CA ARG A 121 -8.61 -5.28 20.13
C ARG A 121 -7.60 -4.98 19.01
N VAL A 122 -7.73 -5.65 17.87
CA VAL A 122 -6.87 -5.42 16.69
C VAL A 122 -7.06 -3.99 16.19
N LYS A 123 -8.29 -3.53 16.04
CA LYS A 123 -8.61 -2.17 15.60
C LYS A 123 -8.04 -1.10 16.53
N GLY A 124 -8.14 -1.29 17.84
CA GLY A 124 -7.59 -0.37 18.84
C GLY A 124 -6.06 -0.32 18.80
N ARG A 125 -5.41 -1.47 18.65
CA ARG A 125 -3.95 -1.54 18.56
C ARG A 125 -3.41 -0.84 17.31
N TYR A 126 -4.10 -0.89 16.20
CA TYR A 126 -3.71 -0.13 15.01
C TYR A 126 -3.73 1.38 15.28
N ALA A 127 -4.72 1.88 16.01
CA ALA A 127 -4.78 3.30 16.39
C ALA A 127 -3.56 3.74 17.21
N GLU A 128 -3.07 2.89 18.12
CA GLU A 128 -1.84 3.13 18.88
C GLU A 128 -0.59 3.09 17.97
N ARG A 129 -0.54 2.16 17.04
CA ARG A 129 0.53 2.05 16.04
C ARG A 129 0.63 3.32 15.18
N VAL A 130 -0.49 3.89 14.77
CA VAL A 130 -0.53 5.16 14.02
C VAL A 130 0.04 6.30 14.86
N LYS A 131 -0.28 6.38 16.14
CA LYS A 131 0.28 7.39 17.05
C LYS A 131 1.80 7.29 17.16
N LYS A 132 2.33 6.06 17.17
CA LYS A 132 3.75 5.81 17.38
C LYS A 132 4.58 5.94 16.11
N TYR A 133 4.11 5.45 14.97
CA TYR A 133 4.90 5.27 13.75
C TYR A 133 4.33 6.00 12.52
N GLY A 134 3.07 6.41 12.53
CA GLY A 134 2.37 6.96 11.37
C GLY A 134 2.53 8.46 11.17
N LYS A 135 3.31 9.14 12.01
CA LYS A 135 3.52 10.58 11.88
C LYS A 135 4.62 10.87 10.87
N GLY A 136 4.32 11.59 9.80
CA GLY A 136 5.32 12.21 8.96
C GLY A 136 5.27 11.95 7.47
N LEU A 137 4.48 10.99 6.99
CA LEU A 137 4.35 10.73 5.57
C LEU A 137 2.90 10.90 5.13
N LEU A 138 2.62 12.04 4.50
CA LEU A 138 1.31 12.33 3.93
C LEU A 138 1.11 11.55 2.63
N SER A 139 -0.10 11.05 2.42
CA SER A 139 -0.53 10.52 1.12
C SER A 139 -0.63 11.63 0.09
N GLU A 140 -0.74 11.27 -1.18
CA GLU A 140 -0.97 12.26 -2.24
C GLU A 140 -2.26 13.04 -2.02
N GLU A 141 -3.32 12.38 -1.57
CA GLU A 141 -4.59 13.02 -1.23
C GLU A 141 -4.42 14.05 -0.11
N GLU A 142 -3.72 13.68 0.97
CA GLU A 142 -3.47 14.57 2.11
C GLU A 142 -2.63 15.77 1.72
N ARG A 143 -1.59 15.60 0.90
CA ARG A 143 -0.76 16.69 0.38
C ARG A 143 -1.57 17.66 -0.49
N THR A 144 -2.47 17.14 -1.31
CA THR A 144 -3.35 17.96 -2.15
C THR A 144 -4.29 18.81 -1.31
N LEU A 145 -4.88 18.21 -0.26
CA LEU A 145 -5.76 18.92 0.66
C LEU A 145 -5.02 20.03 1.43
N GLU A 146 -3.80 19.75 1.91
CA GLU A 146 -2.96 20.79 2.56
C GLU A 146 -2.63 21.93 1.61
N ALA A 147 -2.27 21.65 0.36
CA ALA A 147 -1.97 22.67 -0.64
C ALA A 147 -3.17 23.58 -0.93
N VAL A 148 -4.40 23.04 -0.91
CA VAL A 148 -5.64 23.81 -1.09
C VAL A 148 -5.95 24.64 0.15
N SER A 149 -5.75 24.12 1.36
CA SER A 149 -6.04 24.83 2.61
C SER A 149 -5.09 26.01 2.89
N ASN A 150 -3.88 25.98 2.30
CA ASN A 150 -2.86 27.02 2.45
C ASN A 150 -2.95 28.15 1.38
N LYS A 151 -3.96 28.11 0.52
CA LYS A 151 -4.31 29.17 -0.42
C LYS A 151 -5.44 30.04 0.12
#